data_0605208d455eb6229b6197f0877c397f
#
_entry.id   0605208d455eb6229b6197f0877c397f
#
_cell.length_a   1.000
_cell.length_b   1.000
_cell.length_c   1.000
_cell.angle_alpha   90.00
_cell.angle_beta   90.00
_cell.angle_gamma   90.00
#
_symmetry.space_group_name_H-M   'P 1'
#
loop_
_entity.id
_entity.type
_entity.pdbx_description
1 polymer ?
#
loop_
_entity_poly.entity_id
_entity_poly.type
_entity_poly.pdbx_seq_one_letter_code
_entity_poly.pdbx_strand_id
1 'polypeptide(L)'
;MARTAPAASFESLESDLDQKFAYPASSKTYIAGSRPDIRVPMRTILQTATRTEKGEMANPPIPVYDTSGPYSDPDVHIDLKAGLPAVRAKWIEERNDTEVLSGLSSEYGLARANDPATAHLRFAQLTNPRRAKAGANVSQMHYARKGIITPEMEYVALRESLNLQALYDKPEYKALLRQHPGNALGAALPMRPEDMTPEFVRREVAAGRAIIPANINHTELEPMAIGRNFRVKINGNLGNSAVTSSLAEEVEKMVWSIRWGADTIMDLSTGKHIHETREWILRNSPVPIGTVPIYQALDKTGGIAEDLTWEMFRDTLIEQAEQGVDYFTIHAGVRLPFIPMTADRMTGIVSRGGSIMAKWCLAHHKESFLYERFDEICEIMKAYDVSFSLGDGLRPGSGYDANDEAQFAELKTLGELTQVAWKHDVQVMIEGPGHVPMQMIKENMELQLEHCHEAPFYTLGPLTTDIAPGYDHITSGIGAALIGWYGTAMLCYVTPKEHLGLPNKKDVKDGIITYKIAAHAADLAKGHPGAAIRDNALSKARFEFRWDDQFNLGLDPDTAKEFHDETLPKDSMKVAHFCSMCGPHFCSMKITQDVRDYAASQGVSEKDALEKGMQEKSIEFVKKGAEVYHRQ
;
A
#
# COMPACT_ATOMS: atom_id res chain seq x y z
N MET A 1 19.85 5.91 -32.06
CA MET A 1 19.79 7.04 -31.14
C MET A 1 18.32 7.23 -30.74
N ALA A 2 17.92 6.72 -29.58
CA ALA A 2 16.60 7.00 -29.04
C ALA A 2 16.58 8.49 -28.68
N ARG A 3 15.60 9.24 -29.19
CA ARG A 3 15.36 10.61 -28.74
C ARG A 3 14.98 10.51 -27.26
N THR A 4 15.83 11.01 -26.37
CA THR A 4 15.44 11.25 -24.98
C THR A 4 14.27 12.21 -24.99
N ALA A 5 13.14 11.81 -24.43
CA ALA A 5 12.04 12.73 -24.18
C ALA A 5 12.58 13.92 -23.35
N PRO A 6 12.07 15.15 -23.55
CA PRO A 6 12.46 16.27 -22.72
C PRO A 6 12.17 15.92 -21.26
N ALA A 7 13.06 16.32 -20.36
CA ALA A 7 12.87 16.15 -18.92
C ALA A 7 11.53 16.81 -18.49
N ALA A 8 10.77 16.12 -17.63
CA ALA A 8 9.51 16.65 -17.14
C ALA A 8 9.75 18.00 -16.40
N SER A 9 8.89 18.97 -16.68
CA SER A 9 8.83 20.23 -15.92
C SER A 9 7.58 20.22 -15.03
N PHE A 10 7.59 21.02 -13.97
CA PHE A 10 6.39 21.15 -13.13
C PHE A 10 5.18 21.66 -13.91
N GLU A 11 5.38 22.58 -14.86
CA GLU A 11 4.29 23.09 -15.72
C GLU A 11 3.71 21.99 -16.61
N SER A 12 4.54 21.12 -17.18
CA SER A 12 4.06 19.99 -17.99
C SER A 12 3.34 18.96 -17.13
N LEU A 13 3.82 18.73 -15.90
CA LEU A 13 3.19 17.80 -14.96
C LEU A 13 1.81 18.32 -14.51
N GLU A 14 1.69 19.59 -14.13
CA GLU A 14 0.42 20.21 -13.72
C GLU A 14 -0.62 20.12 -14.86
N SER A 15 -0.23 20.44 -16.11
CA SER A 15 -1.12 20.28 -17.26
C SER A 15 -1.57 18.84 -17.50
N ASP A 16 -0.70 17.88 -17.23
CA ASP A 16 -1.01 16.46 -17.34
C ASP A 16 -1.93 15.96 -16.22
N LEU A 17 -1.81 16.53 -15.00
CA LEU A 17 -2.66 16.18 -13.85
C LEU A 17 -4.13 16.45 -14.13
N ASP A 18 -4.46 17.59 -14.69
CA ASP A 18 -5.85 17.98 -15.02
C ASP A 18 -6.51 17.03 -16.03
N GLN A 19 -5.74 16.40 -16.91
CA GLN A 19 -6.25 15.57 -18.00
C GLN A 19 -6.29 14.07 -17.69
N LYS A 20 -5.38 13.56 -16.87
CA LYS A 20 -5.10 12.11 -16.74
C LYS A 20 -5.69 11.45 -15.49
N PHE A 21 -6.24 12.21 -14.56
CA PHE A 21 -6.76 11.68 -13.29
C PHE A 21 -8.26 11.43 -13.27
N ALA A 22 -8.95 11.64 -14.38
CA ALA A 22 -10.34 11.25 -14.49
C ALA A 22 -10.45 9.72 -14.44
N TYR A 23 -10.92 9.21 -13.32
CA TYR A 23 -11.36 7.82 -13.24
C TYR A 23 -12.70 7.72 -13.99
N PRO A 24 -12.79 6.93 -15.07
CA PRO A 24 -14.07 6.76 -15.76
C PRO A 24 -15.13 6.24 -14.80
N ALA A 25 -16.36 6.73 -14.93
CA ALA A 25 -17.52 6.34 -14.14
C ALA A 25 -17.35 6.30 -12.61
N SER A 26 -16.36 6.99 -12.07
CA SER A 26 -16.19 7.17 -10.63
C SER A 26 -16.06 8.63 -10.25
N SER A 27 -16.50 8.97 -9.04
CA SER A 27 -16.45 10.34 -8.51
C SER A 27 -15.81 10.34 -7.13
N LYS A 28 -15.17 11.48 -6.81
CA LYS A 28 -14.70 11.77 -5.46
C LYS A 28 -15.89 12.01 -4.56
N THR A 29 -15.94 11.34 -3.42
CA THR A 29 -16.95 11.52 -2.38
C THR A 29 -16.27 11.63 -1.03
N TYR A 30 -16.96 12.19 -0.03
CA TYR A 30 -16.40 12.39 1.30
C TYR A 30 -17.31 11.82 2.37
N ILE A 31 -16.71 11.15 3.37
CA ILE A 31 -17.37 10.76 4.60
C ILE A 31 -17.08 11.84 5.64
N ALA A 32 -18.12 12.42 6.24
CA ALA A 32 -17.97 13.41 7.30
C ALA A 32 -17.65 12.73 8.63
N GLY A 33 -16.70 13.29 9.36
CA GLY A 33 -16.38 12.89 10.73
C GLY A 33 -17.21 13.66 11.78
N SER A 34 -16.82 13.53 13.05
CA SER A 34 -17.46 14.18 14.20
C SER A 34 -17.31 15.70 14.18
N ARG A 35 -16.36 16.23 13.43
CA ARG A 35 -16.06 17.65 13.29
C ARG A 35 -15.92 18.04 11.80
N PRO A 36 -16.20 19.32 11.44
CA PRO A 36 -16.25 19.74 10.03
C PRO A 36 -14.95 19.61 9.25
N ASP A 37 -13.80 19.61 9.94
CA ASP A 37 -12.46 19.48 9.35
C ASP A 37 -11.97 18.03 9.26
N ILE A 38 -12.81 17.05 9.65
CA ILE A 38 -12.58 15.63 9.37
C ILE A 38 -13.48 15.23 8.20
N ARG A 39 -12.90 15.24 7.01
CA ARG A 39 -13.55 14.83 5.75
C ARG A 39 -12.70 13.78 5.08
N VAL A 40 -13.17 12.54 5.07
CA VAL A 40 -12.40 11.39 4.57
C VAL A 40 -12.76 11.13 3.12
N PRO A 41 -11.81 11.25 2.17
CA PRO A 41 -12.08 11.02 0.77
C PRO A 41 -12.26 9.53 0.47
N MET A 42 -13.20 9.28 -0.41
CA MET A 42 -13.49 7.98 -1.00
C MET A 42 -13.75 8.18 -2.49
N ARG A 43 -13.69 7.11 -3.25
CA ARG A 43 -14.22 7.13 -4.61
C ARG A 43 -15.47 6.26 -4.69
N THR A 44 -16.43 6.69 -5.50
CA THR A 44 -17.67 5.96 -5.74
C THR A 44 -17.74 5.59 -7.21
N ILE A 45 -17.78 4.29 -7.52
CA ILE A 45 -17.94 3.78 -8.87
C ILE A 45 -19.43 3.66 -9.17
N LEU A 46 -19.90 4.41 -10.16
CA LEU A 46 -21.28 4.32 -10.65
C LEU A 46 -21.43 3.09 -11.56
N GLN A 47 -22.61 2.53 -11.58
CA GLN A 47 -22.96 1.38 -12.42
C GLN A 47 -24.17 1.69 -13.29
N THR A 48 -24.19 1.15 -14.50
CA THR A 48 -25.36 1.16 -15.38
C THR A 48 -26.45 0.22 -14.86
N ALA A 49 -27.69 0.46 -15.26
CA ALA A 49 -28.80 -0.39 -14.85
C ALA A 49 -28.73 -1.78 -15.53
N THR A 50 -29.20 -2.81 -14.82
CA THR A 50 -29.42 -4.14 -15.37
C THR A 50 -30.70 -4.13 -16.20
N ARG A 51 -30.64 -4.58 -17.43
CA ARG A 51 -31.83 -4.76 -18.29
C ARG A 51 -32.50 -6.08 -17.96
N THR A 52 -33.79 -6.04 -17.70
CA THR A 52 -34.64 -7.22 -17.42
C THR A 52 -35.86 -7.19 -18.31
N GLU A 53 -36.54 -8.30 -18.44
CA GLU A 53 -37.86 -8.36 -19.18
C GLU A 53 -38.93 -7.41 -18.60
N LYS A 54 -38.79 -7.06 -17.30
CA LYS A 54 -39.73 -6.17 -16.59
C LYS A 54 -39.29 -4.71 -16.62
N GLY A 55 -38.21 -4.38 -17.34
CA GLY A 55 -37.61 -3.04 -17.41
C GLY A 55 -36.20 -2.96 -16.87
N GLU A 56 -35.73 -1.75 -16.60
CA GLU A 56 -34.41 -1.52 -16.07
C GLU A 56 -34.42 -1.53 -14.53
N MET A 57 -33.44 -2.22 -13.95
CA MET A 57 -33.19 -2.26 -12.51
C MET A 57 -31.87 -1.55 -12.20
N ALA A 58 -31.91 -0.50 -11.38
CA ALA A 58 -30.72 0.22 -10.98
C ALA A 58 -29.73 -0.66 -10.19
N ASN A 59 -28.45 -0.53 -10.49
CA ASN A 59 -27.37 -1.11 -9.68
C ASN A 59 -26.83 -0.07 -8.71
N PRO A 60 -26.49 -0.44 -7.47
CA PRO A 60 -26.01 0.50 -6.49
C PRO A 60 -24.56 0.97 -6.79
N PRO A 61 -24.21 2.21 -6.45
CA PRO A 61 -22.83 2.69 -6.56
C PRO A 61 -21.91 1.95 -5.57
N ILE A 62 -20.67 1.70 -5.96
CA ILE A 62 -19.70 0.97 -5.14
C ILE A 62 -18.67 1.92 -4.57
N PRO A 63 -18.60 2.07 -3.22
CA PRO A 63 -17.53 2.82 -2.58
C PRO A 63 -16.22 2.05 -2.61
N VAL A 64 -15.11 2.74 -2.89
CA VAL A 64 -13.77 2.16 -2.90
C VAL A 64 -12.80 3.03 -2.14
N TYR A 65 -11.82 2.38 -1.51
CA TYR A 65 -10.72 3.02 -0.81
C TYR A 65 -9.91 3.89 -1.80
N ASP A 66 -9.60 5.11 -1.39
CA ASP A 66 -8.94 6.10 -2.23
C ASP A 66 -7.61 6.55 -1.63
N THR A 67 -6.55 6.46 -2.42
CA THR A 67 -5.20 6.91 -2.07
C THR A 67 -4.78 8.17 -2.81
N SER A 68 -5.60 8.61 -3.77
CA SER A 68 -5.24 9.68 -4.69
C SER A 68 -5.23 11.08 -4.07
N GLY A 69 -5.73 11.24 -2.85
CA GLY A 69 -5.77 12.53 -2.19
C GLY A 69 -6.48 13.60 -3.03
N PRO A 70 -6.00 14.86 -3.00
CA PRO A 70 -6.59 15.93 -3.78
C PRO A 70 -6.46 15.79 -5.30
N TYR A 71 -5.52 14.94 -5.76
CA TYR A 71 -5.22 14.79 -7.20
C TYR A 71 -6.39 14.29 -8.05
N SER A 72 -7.38 13.67 -7.47
CA SER A 72 -8.59 13.22 -8.17
C SER A 72 -9.86 13.99 -7.77
N ASP A 73 -9.72 15.11 -7.08
CA ASP A 73 -10.82 15.97 -6.68
C ASP A 73 -11.02 17.09 -7.72
N PRO A 74 -12.15 17.11 -8.46
CA PRO A 74 -12.39 18.13 -9.49
C PRO A 74 -12.57 19.55 -8.92
N ASP A 75 -12.83 19.66 -7.62
CA ASP A 75 -13.04 20.95 -6.95
C ASP A 75 -11.74 21.55 -6.39
N VAL A 76 -10.61 20.81 -6.49
CA VAL A 76 -9.30 21.24 -6.00
C VAL A 76 -8.36 21.50 -7.16
N HIS A 77 -7.86 22.73 -7.23
CA HIS A 77 -6.78 23.09 -8.15
C HIS A 77 -5.44 22.69 -7.53
N ILE A 78 -4.65 21.89 -8.25
CA ILE A 78 -3.32 21.45 -7.82
C ILE A 78 -2.28 22.46 -8.31
N ASP A 79 -1.55 23.05 -7.36
CA ASP A 79 -0.34 23.84 -7.57
C ASP A 79 0.81 23.15 -6.85
N LEU A 80 1.64 22.43 -7.61
CA LEU A 80 2.76 21.66 -7.05
C LEU A 80 3.81 22.55 -6.36
N LYS A 81 3.89 23.83 -6.75
CA LYS A 81 4.82 24.81 -6.13
C LYS A 81 4.28 25.36 -4.81
N ALA A 82 2.98 25.34 -4.63
CA ALA A 82 2.32 25.70 -3.38
C ALA A 82 2.25 24.50 -2.39
N GLY A 83 2.26 23.29 -2.92
CA GLY A 83 2.02 22.06 -2.18
C GLY A 83 0.54 21.77 -1.94
N LEU A 84 0.26 20.63 -1.31
CA LEU A 84 -1.10 20.22 -1.01
C LEU A 84 -1.67 20.96 0.21
N PRO A 85 -3.01 21.00 0.38
CA PRO A 85 -3.63 21.59 1.57
C PRO A 85 -3.18 20.90 2.87
N ALA A 86 -2.89 21.69 3.90
CA ALA A 86 -2.45 21.22 5.21
C ALA A 86 -3.63 20.68 6.04
N VAL A 87 -4.05 19.46 5.79
CA VAL A 87 -5.21 18.80 6.42
C VAL A 87 -5.06 18.71 7.95
N ARG A 88 -3.85 18.40 8.45
CA ARG A 88 -3.59 18.07 9.85
C ARG A 88 -3.11 19.26 10.70
N ALA A 89 -2.76 20.40 10.10
CA ALA A 89 -2.13 21.51 10.81
C ALA A 89 -2.93 21.93 12.06
N LYS A 90 -4.24 22.13 11.92
CA LYS A 90 -5.12 22.52 13.01
C LYS A 90 -5.19 21.45 14.11
N TRP A 91 -5.24 20.18 13.77
CA TRP A 91 -5.31 19.09 14.75
C TRP A 91 -4.05 19.03 15.62
N ILE A 92 -2.88 19.27 15.01
CA ILE A 92 -1.60 19.29 15.71
C ILE A 92 -1.51 20.51 16.63
N GLU A 93 -1.95 21.69 16.18
CA GLU A 93 -1.95 22.91 16.98
C GLU A 93 -2.86 22.82 18.20
N GLU A 94 -4.06 22.28 18.04
CA GLU A 94 -5.06 22.15 19.12
C GLU A 94 -4.57 21.27 20.27
N ARG A 95 -3.69 20.30 20.01
CA ARG A 95 -3.08 19.46 21.06
C ARG A 95 -2.17 20.25 22.02
N ASN A 96 -1.64 21.38 21.56
CA ASN A 96 -0.82 22.33 22.35
C ASN A 96 0.40 21.69 23.05
N ASP A 97 0.95 20.62 22.54
CA ASP A 97 2.10 19.89 23.06
C ASP A 97 3.34 19.99 22.18
N THR A 98 3.26 20.80 21.11
CA THR A 98 4.36 21.11 20.20
C THR A 98 4.81 22.58 20.32
N GLU A 99 6.04 22.84 19.94
CA GLU A 99 6.60 24.17 19.73
C GLU A 99 7.06 24.33 18.28
N VAL A 100 6.97 25.55 17.74
CA VAL A 100 7.52 25.90 16.43
C VAL A 100 8.96 26.30 16.61
N LEU A 101 9.87 25.68 15.86
CA LEU A 101 11.29 26.02 15.86
C LEU A 101 11.54 27.31 15.07
N SER A 102 12.67 27.97 15.33
CA SER A 102 13.07 29.18 14.57
C SER A 102 13.56 28.88 13.15
N GLY A 103 13.74 27.61 12.79
CA GLY A 103 14.21 27.06 11.54
C GLY A 103 14.64 25.61 11.73
N LEU A 104 15.25 25.00 10.73
CA LEU A 104 15.84 23.66 10.86
C LEU A 104 16.90 23.65 11.97
N SER A 105 16.97 22.57 12.75
CA SER A 105 17.94 22.42 13.84
C SER A 105 19.09 21.47 13.50
N SER A 106 18.97 20.67 12.43
CA SER A 106 20.05 19.83 11.93
C SER A 106 21.15 20.69 11.26
N GLU A 107 22.41 20.34 11.47
CA GLU A 107 23.55 21.06 10.88
C GLU A 107 23.52 20.99 9.35
N TYR A 108 23.24 19.81 8.81
CA TYR A 108 23.16 19.63 7.36
C TYR A 108 21.95 20.36 6.77
N GLY A 109 20.78 20.28 7.40
CA GLY A 109 19.60 21.00 6.96
C GLY A 109 19.80 22.51 6.93
N LEU A 110 20.43 23.08 7.96
CA LEU A 110 20.82 24.50 8.00
C LEU A 110 21.79 24.86 6.88
N ALA A 111 22.80 24.03 6.63
CA ALA A 111 23.74 24.23 5.53
C ALA A 111 23.04 24.25 4.18
N ARG A 112 22.12 23.30 3.91
CA ARG A 112 21.31 23.25 2.68
C ARG A 112 20.37 24.46 2.55
N ALA A 113 19.73 24.87 3.64
CA ALA A 113 18.85 26.04 3.65
C ALA A 113 19.58 27.35 3.29
N ASN A 114 20.88 27.43 3.57
CA ASN A 114 21.71 28.62 3.34
C ASN A 114 22.60 28.53 2.08
N ASP A 115 22.66 27.39 1.39
CA ASP A 115 23.51 27.20 0.21
C ASP A 115 22.93 27.93 -1.02
N PRO A 116 23.58 28.96 -1.56
CA PRO A 116 23.07 29.67 -2.75
C PRO A 116 22.99 28.79 -4.00
N ALA A 117 23.83 27.75 -4.08
CA ALA A 117 23.87 26.87 -5.24
C ALA A 117 22.59 26.04 -5.41
N THR A 118 21.88 25.78 -4.31
CA THR A 118 20.64 24.99 -4.29
C THR A 118 19.37 25.84 -4.12
N ALA A 119 19.52 27.16 -4.04
CA ALA A 119 18.38 28.07 -3.81
C ALA A 119 17.24 27.89 -4.82
N HIS A 120 17.57 27.59 -6.07
CA HIS A 120 16.60 27.36 -7.14
C HIS A 120 15.86 26.02 -7.07
N LEU A 121 16.32 25.08 -6.23
CA LEU A 121 15.73 23.75 -6.01
C LEU A 121 14.80 23.71 -4.79
N ARG A 122 14.86 24.72 -3.93
CA ARG A 122 14.13 24.72 -2.67
C ARG A 122 12.63 24.90 -2.91
N PHE A 123 11.86 24.22 -2.10
CA PHE A 123 10.43 24.47 -2.02
C PHE A 123 10.19 25.87 -1.41
N ALA A 124 9.42 26.71 -2.09
CA ALA A 124 9.33 28.13 -1.75
C ALA A 124 8.47 28.45 -0.53
N GLN A 125 7.50 27.58 -0.22
CA GLN A 125 6.47 27.83 0.80
C GLN A 125 6.67 26.97 2.07
N LEU A 126 7.92 26.77 2.49
CA LEU A 126 8.21 26.04 3.72
C LEU A 126 7.78 26.81 4.96
N THR A 127 7.15 26.12 5.87
CA THR A 127 6.90 26.60 7.24
C THR A 127 8.02 26.11 8.16
N ASN A 128 8.26 26.83 9.25
CA ASN A 128 9.19 26.37 10.27
C ASN A 128 8.71 25.05 10.89
N PRO A 129 9.61 24.08 11.10
CA PRO A 129 9.21 22.80 11.64
C PRO A 129 8.72 22.90 13.09
N ARG A 130 7.90 21.95 13.48
CA ARG A 130 7.45 21.75 14.85
C ARG A 130 8.19 20.59 15.49
N ARG A 131 8.30 20.64 16.81
CA ARG A 131 8.84 19.58 17.65
C ARG A 131 8.00 19.47 18.92
N ALA A 132 7.97 18.31 19.55
CA ALA A 132 7.40 18.16 20.89
C ALA A 132 8.02 19.14 21.89
N LYS A 133 7.23 19.74 22.75
CA LYS A 133 7.72 20.53 23.89
C LYS A 133 8.60 19.68 24.81
N ALA A 134 9.49 20.29 25.54
CA ALA A 134 10.35 19.58 26.49
C ALA A 134 9.53 18.65 27.41
N GLY A 135 9.87 17.35 27.40
CA GLY A 135 9.19 16.31 28.19
C GLY A 135 7.86 15.83 27.61
N ALA A 136 7.39 16.36 26.48
CA ALA A 136 6.21 15.87 25.80
C ALA A 136 6.57 14.70 24.85
N ASN A 137 5.55 13.91 24.52
CA ASN A 137 5.57 12.89 23.47
C ASN A 137 4.35 13.12 22.60
N VAL A 138 4.54 13.19 21.29
CA VAL A 138 3.50 13.53 20.30
C VAL A 138 3.10 12.36 19.40
N SER A 139 3.54 11.14 19.74
CA SER A 139 3.24 9.95 18.94
C SER A 139 1.77 9.51 19.09
N GLN A 140 1.21 8.94 18.02
CA GLN A 140 -0.14 8.38 18.07
C GLN A 140 -0.27 7.27 19.13
N MET A 141 0.78 6.47 19.35
CA MET A 141 0.80 5.46 20.39
C MET A 141 0.68 6.08 21.80
N HIS A 142 1.34 7.18 22.04
CA HIS A 142 1.28 7.88 23.32
C HIS A 142 -0.15 8.36 23.62
N TYR A 143 -0.81 9.00 22.68
CA TYR A 143 -2.21 9.41 22.83
C TYR A 143 -3.12 8.20 23.02
N ALA A 144 -2.92 7.16 22.22
CA ALA A 144 -3.73 5.94 22.30
C ALA A 144 -3.62 5.26 23.68
N ARG A 145 -2.42 5.17 24.24
CA ARG A 145 -2.17 4.62 25.59
C ARG A 145 -2.74 5.48 26.71
N LYS A 146 -2.85 6.78 26.50
CA LYS A 146 -3.56 7.70 27.41
C LYS A 146 -5.09 7.64 27.30
N GLY A 147 -5.62 6.81 26.41
CA GLY A 147 -7.06 6.73 26.18
C GLY A 147 -7.61 7.86 25.30
N ILE A 148 -6.75 8.62 24.63
CA ILE A 148 -7.12 9.75 23.77
C ILE A 148 -7.34 9.24 22.35
N ILE A 149 -8.52 9.50 21.79
CA ILE A 149 -8.81 9.31 20.38
C ILE A 149 -8.44 10.61 19.66
N THR A 150 -7.45 10.54 18.78
CA THR A 150 -7.02 11.68 17.97
C THR A 150 -7.90 11.83 16.73
N PRO A 151 -7.93 13.01 16.07
CA PRO A 151 -8.56 13.16 14.76
C PRO A 151 -8.03 12.19 13.72
N GLU A 152 -6.73 11.85 13.76
CA GLU A 152 -6.11 10.85 12.90
C GLU A 152 -6.73 9.46 13.10
N MET A 153 -7.00 9.04 14.34
CA MET A 153 -7.65 7.74 14.63
C MET A 153 -9.08 7.70 14.13
N GLU A 154 -9.83 8.78 14.27
CA GLU A 154 -11.18 8.90 13.72
C GLU A 154 -11.15 8.86 12.19
N TYR A 155 -10.23 9.60 11.57
CA TYR A 155 -10.04 9.61 10.12
C TYR A 155 -9.78 8.19 9.59
N VAL A 156 -8.87 7.44 10.23
CA VAL A 156 -8.56 6.05 9.89
C VAL A 156 -9.80 5.16 10.00
N ALA A 157 -10.56 5.26 11.09
CA ALA A 157 -11.76 4.45 11.29
C ALA A 157 -12.79 4.68 10.17
N LEU A 158 -13.04 5.92 9.80
CA LEU A 158 -13.94 6.28 8.71
C LEU A 158 -13.43 5.77 7.36
N ARG A 159 -12.12 5.89 7.11
CA ARG A 159 -11.48 5.45 5.86
C ARG A 159 -11.56 3.93 5.70
N GLU A 160 -11.23 3.17 6.74
CA GLU A 160 -11.28 1.71 6.74
C GLU A 160 -12.72 1.15 6.67
N SER A 161 -13.69 1.87 7.21
CA SER A 161 -15.10 1.45 7.19
C SER A 161 -15.73 1.48 5.80
N LEU A 162 -15.17 2.21 4.83
CA LEU A 162 -15.76 2.44 3.50
C LEU A 162 -17.24 2.87 3.54
N ASN A 163 -17.71 3.45 4.65
CA ASN A 163 -19.12 3.75 4.90
C ASN A 163 -20.04 2.53 4.77
N LEU A 164 -19.52 1.32 4.96
CA LEU A 164 -20.26 0.07 4.75
C LEU A 164 -21.43 -0.09 5.71
N GLN A 165 -21.33 0.42 6.95
CA GLN A 165 -22.43 0.38 7.92
C GLN A 165 -23.72 0.99 7.36
N ALA A 166 -23.60 2.12 6.64
CA ALA A 166 -24.74 2.77 5.98
C ALA A 166 -25.31 1.97 4.81
N LEU A 167 -24.60 0.97 4.30
CA LEU A 167 -24.99 0.15 3.15
C LEU A 167 -25.58 -1.21 3.55
N TYR A 168 -25.24 -1.73 4.74
CA TYR A 168 -25.61 -3.09 5.15
C TYR A 168 -27.13 -3.34 5.20
N ASP A 169 -27.90 -2.33 5.58
CA ASP A 169 -29.35 -2.45 5.70
C ASP A 169 -30.10 -2.19 4.39
N LYS A 170 -29.40 -1.72 3.36
CA LYS A 170 -30.02 -1.42 2.08
C LYS A 170 -30.21 -2.67 1.24
N PRO A 171 -31.46 -2.94 0.75
CA PRO A 171 -31.77 -4.16 0.01
C PRO A 171 -30.88 -4.39 -1.22
N GLU A 172 -30.51 -3.32 -1.94
CA GLU A 172 -29.71 -3.38 -3.16
C GLU A 172 -28.26 -3.82 -2.92
N TYR A 173 -27.75 -3.72 -1.68
CA TYR A 173 -26.40 -4.17 -1.31
C TYR A 173 -26.36 -5.57 -0.71
N LYS A 174 -27.48 -6.14 -0.27
CA LYS A 174 -27.50 -7.44 0.45
C LYS A 174 -26.75 -8.55 -0.28
N ALA A 175 -26.96 -8.66 -1.59
CA ALA A 175 -26.28 -9.69 -2.40
C ALA A 175 -24.78 -9.38 -2.58
N LEU A 176 -24.42 -8.09 -2.72
CA LEU A 176 -23.05 -7.67 -2.94
C LEU A 176 -22.19 -7.75 -1.68
N LEU A 177 -22.80 -7.67 -0.50
CA LEU A 177 -22.11 -7.77 0.80
C LEU A 177 -21.91 -9.23 1.25
N ARG A 178 -22.46 -10.23 0.54
CA ARG A 178 -22.20 -11.64 0.84
C ARG A 178 -20.74 -11.96 0.56
N GLN A 179 -20.07 -12.53 1.54
CA GLN A 179 -18.69 -13.00 1.41
C GLN A 179 -18.54 -14.35 2.09
N HIS A 180 -17.53 -15.10 1.65
CA HIS A 180 -17.15 -16.34 2.31
C HIS A 180 -16.56 -16.05 3.68
N PRO A 181 -16.73 -16.92 4.67
CA PRO A 181 -16.08 -16.77 5.95
C PRO A 181 -14.56 -16.79 5.75
N GLY A 182 -13.87 -15.81 6.35
CA GLY A 182 -12.43 -15.74 6.30
C GLY A 182 -11.78 -16.57 7.40
N ASN A 183 -10.48 -16.74 7.26
CA ASN A 183 -9.63 -17.34 8.29
C ASN A 183 -8.34 -16.53 8.39
N ALA A 184 -8.20 -15.76 9.48
CA ALA A 184 -6.99 -15.00 9.76
C ALA A 184 -6.20 -15.68 10.88
N LEU A 185 -4.90 -15.82 10.69
CA LEU A 185 -4.01 -16.44 11.65
C LEU A 185 -3.95 -15.59 12.94
N GLY A 186 -4.49 -16.13 14.04
CA GLY A 186 -4.37 -15.56 15.38
C GLY A 186 -4.96 -14.17 15.62
N ALA A 187 -5.63 -13.55 14.65
CA ALA A 187 -6.17 -12.21 14.76
C ALA A 187 -7.68 -12.19 15.00
N ALA A 188 -8.12 -11.37 15.94
CA ALA A 188 -9.53 -10.99 16.05
C ALA A 188 -9.79 -9.83 15.08
N LEU A 189 -10.36 -10.12 13.93
CA LEU A 189 -10.76 -9.10 12.95
C LEU A 189 -12.13 -8.52 13.32
N PRO A 190 -12.40 -7.25 12.99
CA PRO A 190 -13.75 -6.74 12.95
C PRO A 190 -14.56 -7.56 11.95
N MET A 191 -15.58 -8.27 12.46
CA MET A 191 -16.44 -9.12 11.62
C MET A 191 -17.58 -8.35 10.98
N ARG A 192 -17.82 -7.10 11.42
CA ARG A 192 -18.88 -6.23 10.94
C ARG A 192 -18.36 -4.80 10.78
N PRO A 193 -18.93 -4.02 9.85
CA PRO A 193 -18.50 -2.63 9.63
C PRO A 193 -18.58 -1.74 10.87
N GLU A 194 -19.58 -1.97 11.75
CA GLU A 194 -19.74 -1.24 12.99
C GLU A 194 -18.62 -1.47 14.01
N ASP A 195 -17.81 -2.51 13.85
CA ASP A 195 -16.67 -2.78 14.72
C ASP A 195 -15.46 -1.89 14.38
N MET A 196 -15.42 -1.31 13.16
CA MET A 196 -14.37 -0.37 12.73
C MET A 196 -14.66 1.04 13.30
N THR A 197 -14.41 1.20 14.58
CA THR A 197 -14.65 2.45 15.32
C THR A 197 -13.34 3.18 15.64
N PRO A 198 -13.37 4.50 15.93
CA PRO A 198 -12.20 5.22 16.42
C PRO A 198 -11.58 4.59 17.68
N GLU A 199 -12.40 4.02 18.56
CA GLU A 199 -11.94 3.30 19.74
C GLU A 199 -11.25 1.97 19.38
N PHE A 200 -11.71 1.26 18.34
CA PHE A 200 -11.01 0.09 17.82
C PHE A 200 -9.62 0.48 17.33
N VAL A 201 -9.51 1.52 16.52
CA VAL A 201 -8.22 2.04 16.01
C VAL A 201 -7.31 2.41 17.18
N ARG A 202 -7.83 3.16 18.16
CA ARG A 202 -7.07 3.54 19.37
C ARG A 202 -6.51 2.31 20.10
N ARG A 203 -7.33 1.27 20.29
CA ARG A 203 -6.90 0.04 21.00
C ARG A 203 -5.83 -0.72 20.23
N GLU A 204 -5.94 -0.81 18.91
CA GLU A 204 -4.93 -1.45 18.08
C GLU A 204 -3.58 -0.71 18.12
N VAL A 205 -3.61 0.62 18.05
CA VAL A 205 -2.40 1.47 18.18
C VAL A 205 -1.82 1.39 19.60
N ALA A 206 -2.64 1.47 20.65
CA ALA A 206 -2.19 1.38 22.04
C ALA A 206 -1.51 0.03 22.36
N ALA A 207 -1.98 -1.05 21.74
CA ALA A 207 -1.43 -2.39 21.87
C ALA A 207 -0.19 -2.64 20.99
N GLY A 208 0.16 -1.71 20.10
CA GLY A 208 1.26 -1.87 19.14
C GLY A 208 0.94 -2.77 17.94
N ARG A 209 -0.32 -3.21 17.76
CA ARG A 209 -0.74 -4.05 16.62
C ARG A 209 -1.05 -3.26 15.35
N ALA A 210 -1.07 -1.94 15.45
CA ALA A 210 -1.19 -1.03 14.32
C ALA A 210 -0.36 0.23 14.56
N ILE A 211 0.05 0.87 13.46
CA ILE A 211 0.67 2.19 13.47
C ILE A 211 -0.13 3.15 12.58
N ILE A 212 -0.08 4.43 12.92
CA ILE A 212 -0.52 5.54 12.07
C ILE A 212 0.72 6.38 11.82
N PRO A 213 1.47 6.16 10.71
CA PRO A 213 2.66 6.95 10.40
C PRO A 213 2.22 8.35 9.98
N ALA A 214 2.45 9.32 10.85
CA ALA A 214 1.85 10.65 10.72
C ALA A 214 2.70 11.72 11.42
N ASN A 215 3.91 11.98 10.87
CA ASN A 215 4.81 13.02 11.38
C ASN A 215 4.07 14.37 11.53
N ILE A 216 4.31 15.07 12.63
CA ILE A 216 3.70 16.39 12.91
C ILE A 216 4.09 17.48 11.90
N ASN A 217 5.17 17.29 11.14
CA ASN A 217 5.62 18.19 10.08
C ASN A 217 5.13 17.79 8.66
N HIS A 218 4.40 16.66 8.54
CA HIS A 218 3.71 16.28 7.29
C HIS A 218 2.22 16.60 7.43
N THR A 219 1.91 17.87 7.33
CA THR A 219 0.56 18.38 7.58
C THR A 219 -0.43 18.11 6.45
N GLU A 220 0.06 17.84 5.25
CA GLU A 220 -0.67 17.53 4.02
C GLU A 220 -1.19 16.08 4.01
N LEU A 221 -0.66 15.24 4.88
CA LEU A 221 -0.98 13.82 4.98
C LEU A 221 -2.46 13.56 5.28
N GLU A 222 -3.04 12.66 4.52
CA GLU A 222 -4.32 12.00 4.82
C GLU A 222 -4.06 10.73 5.64
N PRO A 223 -4.43 10.68 6.93
CA PRO A 223 -4.08 9.56 7.82
C PRO A 223 -4.53 8.19 7.34
N MET A 224 -3.68 7.19 7.55
CA MET A 224 -3.96 5.78 7.29
C MET A 224 -3.34 4.91 8.39
N ALA A 225 -3.80 3.67 8.54
CA ALA A 225 -3.21 2.71 9.46
C ALA A 225 -2.56 1.54 8.74
N ILE A 226 -1.46 1.04 9.31
CA ILE A 226 -0.81 -0.20 8.94
C ILE A 226 -0.97 -1.16 10.10
N GLY A 227 -1.71 -2.25 9.90
CA GLY A 227 -1.98 -3.25 10.93
C GLY A 227 -2.74 -4.43 10.35
N ARG A 228 -2.52 -5.64 10.88
CA ARG A 228 -3.11 -6.86 10.30
C ARG A 228 -4.64 -6.94 10.40
N ASN A 229 -5.23 -6.17 11.32
CA ASN A 229 -6.68 -6.06 11.52
C ASN A 229 -7.32 -4.94 10.67
N PHE A 230 -6.56 -4.35 9.78
CA PHE A 230 -6.98 -3.39 8.77
C PHE A 230 -6.79 -3.98 7.37
N ARG A 231 -7.23 -3.28 6.32
CA ARG A 231 -6.92 -3.67 4.94
C ARG A 231 -5.42 -3.72 4.74
N VAL A 232 -4.96 -4.72 4.01
CA VAL A 232 -3.55 -4.83 3.65
C VAL A 232 -3.15 -3.63 2.79
N LYS A 233 -2.08 -2.95 3.20
CA LYS A 233 -1.54 -1.78 2.53
C LYS A 233 -0.43 -2.16 1.57
N ILE A 234 -0.18 -1.31 0.58
CA ILE A 234 0.98 -1.46 -0.30
C ILE A 234 1.84 -0.21 -0.27
N ASN A 235 3.15 -0.44 -0.32
CA ASN A 235 4.15 0.60 -0.45
C ASN A 235 4.71 0.62 -1.87
N GLY A 236 4.76 1.81 -2.48
CA GLY A 236 5.49 2.06 -3.72
C GLY A 236 6.87 2.65 -3.40
N ASN A 237 7.92 2.16 -4.07
CA ASN A 237 9.25 2.74 -3.97
C ASN A 237 9.50 3.70 -5.10
N LEU A 238 10.14 4.81 -4.80
CA LEU A 238 10.69 5.75 -5.76
C LEU A 238 12.07 6.23 -5.30
N GLY A 239 12.72 7.01 -6.10
CA GLY A 239 14.01 7.59 -5.77
C GLY A 239 14.84 7.82 -7.00
N ASN A 240 15.57 8.93 -7.00
CA ASN A 240 16.54 9.20 -8.04
C ASN A 240 17.82 8.38 -7.79
N SER A 241 18.49 8.01 -8.86
CA SER A 241 19.85 7.51 -8.83
C SER A 241 20.83 8.63 -9.25
N ALA A 242 22.12 8.44 -9.00
CA ALA A 242 23.14 9.39 -9.40
C ALA A 242 23.16 9.74 -10.90
N VAL A 243 22.39 9.06 -11.72
CA VAL A 243 22.47 9.09 -13.19
C VAL A 243 21.25 9.77 -13.85
N THR A 244 20.05 9.77 -13.24
CA THR A 244 18.81 10.23 -13.93
C THR A 244 17.72 10.59 -12.95
N SER A 245 17.21 11.75 -12.95
CA SER A 245 15.86 12.29 -12.81
C SER A 245 15.84 13.67 -12.21
N SER A 246 14.89 14.48 -12.64
CA SER A 246 14.63 15.83 -12.09
C SER A 246 13.70 15.74 -10.89
N LEU A 247 13.61 16.82 -10.09
CA LEU A 247 12.63 16.94 -8.99
C LEU A 247 11.20 16.67 -9.45
N ALA A 248 10.82 17.22 -10.62
CA ALA A 248 9.49 17.04 -11.20
C ALA A 248 9.21 15.57 -11.55
N GLU A 249 10.20 14.83 -12.05
CA GLU A 249 10.05 13.40 -12.34
C GLU A 249 9.80 12.56 -11.08
N GLU A 250 10.44 12.89 -9.95
CA GLU A 250 10.20 12.17 -8.69
C GLU A 250 8.80 12.45 -8.14
N VAL A 251 8.34 13.70 -8.19
CA VAL A 251 6.96 14.06 -7.83
C VAL A 251 5.97 13.35 -8.77
N GLU A 252 6.24 13.32 -10.07
CA GLU A 252 5.41 12.61 -11.05
C GLU A 252 5.31 11.10 -10.75
N LYS A 253 6.42 10.45 -10.42
CA LYS A 253 6.43 9.03 -10.03
C LYS A 253 5.61 8.78 -8.76
N MET A 254 5.71 9.66 -7.77
CA MET A 254 4.89 9.58 -6.56
C MET A 254 3.41 9.67 -6.91
N VAL A 255 2.99 10.72 -7.61
CA VAL A 255 1.59 10.93 -8.00
C VAL A 255 1.07 9.76 -8.84
N TRP A 256 1.89 9.24 -9.76
CA TRP A 256 1.55 8.06 -10.55
C TRP A 256 1.33 6.83 -9.68
N SER A 257 2.18 6.60 -8.68
CA SER A 257 2.09 5.47 -7.77
C SER A 257 0.82 5.50 -6.92
N ILE A 258 0.51 6.65 -6.32
CA ILE A 258 -0.71 6.82 -5.50
C ILE A 258 -2.00 6.74 -6.31
N ARG A 259 -1.97 7.19 -7.58
CA ARG A 259 -3.10 7.04 -8.51
C ARG A 259 -3.48 5.57 -8.68
N TRP A 260 -2.50 4.68 -8.80
CA TRP A 260 -2.74 3.24 -8.97
C TRP A 260 -2.99 2.52 -7.65
N GLY A 261 -2.89 3.22 -6.54
CA GLY A 261 -3.33 2.74 -5.24
C GLY A 261 -2.23 2.43 -4.24
N ALA A 262 -1.01 2.98 -4.41
CA ALA A 262 0.00 2.94 -3.36
C ALA A 262 -0.54 3.67 -2.11
N ASP A 263 -0.47 3.00 -0.97
CA ASP A 263 -0.95 3.51 0.32
C ASP A 263 0.14 4.30 1.05
N THR A 264 1.40 3.99 0.78
CA THR A 264 2.60 4.70 1.24
C THR A 264 3.62 4.78 0.12
N ILE A 265 4.58 5.68 0.28
CA ILE A 265 5.72 5.81 -0.64
C ILE A 265 7.01 5.80 0.17
N MET A 266 8.01 5.01 -0.27
CA MET A 266 9.38 5.13 0.22
C MET A 266 10.23 5.90 -0.77
N ASP A 267 10.87 6.97 -0.30
CA ASP A 267 11.92 7.68 -1.02
C ASP A 267 13.29 7.01 -0.75
N LEU A 268 13.76 6.27 -1.73
CA LEU A 268 15.04 5.56 -1.71
C LEU A 268 16.14 6.32 -2.46
N SER A 269 16.01 7.64 -2.61
CA SER A 269 16.95 8.49 -3.35
C SER A 269 18.38 8.34 -2.83
N THR A 270 19.30 8.16 -3.78
CA THR A 270 20.77 8.10 -3.55
C THR A 270 21.53 9.07 -4.45
N GLY A 271 20.80 9.88 -5.22
CA GLY A 271 21.35 10.86 -6.16
C GLY A 271 21.65 12.22 -5.51
N LYS A 272 22.01 13.19 -6.34
CA LYS A 272 22.21 14.58 -5.90
C LYS A 272 20.88 15.19 -5.41
N HIS A 273 20.98 16.11 -4.46
CA HIS A 273 19.85 16.91 -3.96
C HIS A 273 18.77 16.10 -3.24
N ILE A 274 19.15 15.04 -2.52
CA ILE A 274 18.24 14.21 -1.73
C ILE A 274 17.37 15.07 -0.80
N HIS A 275 17.94 16.07 -0.15
CA HIS A 275 17.24 16.97 0.76
C HIS A 275 16.08 17.72 0.08
N GLU A 276 16.36 18.36 -1.06
CA GLU A 276 15.37 19.14 -1.80
C GLU A 276 14.33 18.23 -2.45
N THR A 277 14.75 17.12 -3.04
CA THR A 277 13.84 16.13 -3.66
C THR A 277 12.81 15.63 -2.64
N ARG A 278 13.25 15.25 -1.45
CA ARG A 278 12.38 14.78 -0.38
C ARG A 278 11.39 15.85 0.06
N GLU A 279 11.82 17.12 0.15
CA GLU A 279 10.93 18.22 0.51
C GLU A 279 9.78 18.37 -0.50
N TRP A 280 10.08 18.34 -1.81
CA TRP A 280 9.05 18.40 -2.84
C TRP A 280 8.11 17.20 -2.81
N ILE A 281 8.62 16.01 -2.52
CA ILE A 281 7.80 14.80 -2.36
C ILE A 281 6.84 14.97 -1.18
N LEU A 282 7.34 15.36 -0.01
CA LEU A 282 6.54 15.52 1.21
C LEU A 282 5.44 16.56 1.07
N ARG A 283 5.77 17.76 0.54
CA ARG A 283 4.76 18.83 0.36
C ARG A 283 3.69 18.48 -0.67
N ASN A 284 3.93 17.51 -1.52
CA ASN A 284 3.00 17.07 -2.57
C ASN A 284 2.43 15.66 -2.32
N SER A 285 2.65 15.06 -1.16
CA SER A 285 2.15 13.72 -0.85
C SER A 285 0.96 13.74 0.10
N PRO A 286 -0.18 13.13 -0.29
CA PRO A 286 -1.29 12.89 0.63
C PRO A 286 -1.13 11.55 1.39
N VAL A 287 -0.08 10.77 1.12
CA VAL A 287 0.19 9.48 1.76
C VAL A 287 1.49 9.53 2.55
N PRO A 288 1.68 8.66 3.56
CA PRO A 288 2.91 8.62 4.34
C PRO A 288 4.15 8.40 3.48
N ILE A 289 5.22 9.12 3.81
CA ILE A 289 6.53 9.01 3.19
C ILE A 289 7.50 8.34 4.15
N GLY A 290 8.11 7.24 3.69
CA GLY A 290 9.20 6.56 4.38
C GLY A 290 10.55 6.82 3.74
N THR A 291 11.61 6.68 4.51
CA THR A 291 13.00 6.78 4.03
C THR A 291 13.89 5.73 4.67
N VAL A 292 15.10 5.61 4.12
CA VAL A 292 16.20 4.82 4.70
C VAL A 292 17.34 5.79 5.04
N PRO A 293 17.37 6.39 6.24
CA PRO A 293 18.27 7.49 6.57
C PRO A 293 19.76 7.17 6.37
N ILE A 294 20.16 5.91 6.53
CA ILE A 294 21.54 5.47 6.34
C ILE A 294 22.04 5.72 4.90
N TYR A 295 21.15 5.80 3.89
CA TYR A 295 21.55 6.08 2.52
C TYR A 295 22.03 7.53 2.37
N GLN A 296 21.32 8.48 2.96
CA GLN A 296 21.76 9.88 2.96
C GLN A 296 22.98 10.09 3.85
N ALA A 297 23.06 9.39 4.99
CA ALA A 297 24.26 9.44 5.83
C ALA A 297 25.49 8.91 5.08
N LEU A 298 25.34 7.85 4.29
CA LEU A 298 26.41 7.31 3.44
C LEU A 298 26.80 8.28 2.31
N ASP A 299 25.85 9.00 1.71
CA ASP A 299 26.13 10.04 0.73
C ASP A 299 27.00 11.17 1.34
N LYS A 300 26.71 11.57 2.59
CA LYS A 300 27.49 12.57 3.33
C LYS A 300 28.96 12.15 3.56
N THR A 301 29.26 10.84 3.56
CA THR A 301 30.65 10.31 3.64
C THR A 301 31.30 10.06 2.28
N GLY A 302 30.64 10.48 1.18
CA GLY A 302 31.12 10.17 -0.17
C GLY A 302 31.05 8.67 -0.53
N GLY A 303 30.19 7.91 0.12
CA GLY A 303 29.99 6.48 -0.11
C GLY A 303 30.91 5.56 0.69
N ILE A 304 31.64 6.09 1.68
CA ILE A 304 32.55 5.31 2.53
C ILE A 304 31.82 4.91 3.81
N ALA A 305 31.41 3.64 3.91
CA ALA A 305 30.63 3.15 5.04
C ALA A 305 31.39 3.22 6.36
N GLU A 306 32.71 3.02 6.33
CA GLU A 306 33.61 3.07 7.49
C GLU A 306 33.68 4.47 8.13
N ASP A 307 33.42 5.52 7.37
CA ASP A 307 33.45 6.90 7.86
C ASP A 307 32.14 7.36 8.50
N LEU A 308 31.11 6.49 8.52
CA LEU A 308 29.86 6.80 9.19
C LEU A 308 30.06 6.96 10.70
N THR A 309 29.47 8.00 11.28
CA THR A 309 29.44 8.22 12.72
C THR A 309 28.01 8.32 13.25
N TRP A 310 27.86 8.10 14.55
CA TRP A 310 26.57 8.30 15.21
C TRP A 310 26.08 9.74 15.09
N GLU A 311 26.95 10.71 15.26
CA GLU A 311 26.64 12.14 15.22
C GLU A 311 26.07 12.54 13.85
N MET A 312 26.70 12.07 12.76
CA MET A 312 26.23 12.30 11.40
C MET A 312 24.89 11.62 11.14
N PHE A 313 24.73 10.40 11.61
CA PHE A 313 23.45 9.67 11.48
C PHE A 313 22.34 10.33 12.29
N ARG A 314 22.62 10.73 13.52
CA ARG A 314 21.72 11.47 14.39
C ARG A 314 21.24 12.78 13.74
N ASP A 315 22.16 13.58 13.18
CA ASP A 315 21.83 14.81 12.46
C ASP A 315 20.91 14.53 11.25
N THR A 316 21.16 13.41 10.54
CA THR A 316 20.32 12.98 9.41
C THR A 316 18.92 12.61 9.85
N LEU A 317 18.74 11.93 10.99
CA LEU A 317 17.40 11.63 11.53
C LEU A 317 16.63 12.90 11.88
N ILE A 318 17.30 13.87 12.54
CA ILE A 318 16.68 15.16 12.90
C ILE A 318 16.27 15.91 11.64
N GLU A 319 17.16 16.02 10.65
CA GLU A 319 16.89 16.66 9.36
C GLU A 319 15.61 16.11 8.72
N GLN A 320 15.53 14.78 8.58
CA GLN A 320 14.41 14.13 7.92
C GLN A 320 13.10 14.20 8.73
N ALA A 321 13.19 14.13 10.06
CA ALA A 321 12.04 14.30 10.94
C ALA A 321 11.46 15.72 10.87
N GLU A 322 12.33 16.74 10.81
CA GLU A 322 11.93 18.15 10.66
C GLU A 322 11.33 18.44 9.28
N GLN A 323 11.73 17.74 8.24
CA GLN A 323 11.09 17.83 6.92
C GLN A 323 9.70 17.18 6.90
N GLY A 324 9.43 16.19 7.77
CA GLY A 324 8.13 15.54 7.87
C GLY A 324 8.08 14.08 7.43
N VAL A 325 9.22 13.39 7.34
CA VAL A 325 9.22 11.95 7.03
C VAL A 325 8.44 11.18 8.10
N ASP A 326 7.53 10.31 7.68
CA ASP A 326 6.56 9.66 8.56
C ASP A 326 7.09 8.37 9.18
N TYR A 327 8.01 7.67 8.53
CA TYR A 327 8.66 6.48 9.08
C TYR A 327 10.07 6.28 8.54
N PHE A 328 10.95 5.76 9.41
CA PHE A 328 12.35 5.48 9.09
C PHE A 328 12.62 3.98 9.07
N THR A 329 13.25 3.51 8.00
CA THR A 329 13.88 2.18 8.00
C THR A 329 15.21 2.23 8.73
N ILE A 330 15.30 1.53 9.86
CA ILE A 330 16.48 1.47 10.72
C ILE A 330 16.93 0.01 10.88
N HIS A 331 18.12 -0.32 10.33
CA HIS A 331 18.69 -1.67 10.32
C HIS A 331 19.42 -1.99 11.65
N ALA A 332 18.77 -1.73 12.79
CA ALA A 332 19.37 -1.92 14.12
C ALA A 332 19.53 -3.39 14.52
N GLY A 333 18.85 -4.31 13.79
CA GLY A 333 18.99 -5.76 14.02
C GLY A 333 20.23 -6.39 13.39
N VAL A 334 20.96 -5.66 12.53
CA VAL A 334 22.22 -6.13 11.95
C VAL A 334 23.32 -6.00 12.99
N ARG A 335 23.56 -7.07 13.73
CA ARG A 335 24.53 -7.11 14.84
C ARG A 335 25.81 -7.83 14.44
N LEU A 336 26.93 -7.42 15.05
CA LEU A 336 28.24 -7.99 14.79
C LEU A 336 28.27 -9.53 14.87
N PRO A 337 27.66 -10.20 15.87
CA PRO A 337 27.69 -11.68 15.97
C PRO A 337 26.87 -12.39 14.90
N PHE A 338 25.94 -11.71 14.21
CA PHE A 338 25.09 -12.32 13.19
C PHE A 338 25.71 -12.30 11.79
N ILE A 339 26.66 -11.38 11.53
CA ILE A 339 27.30 -11.24 10.23
C ILE A 339 27.97 -12.55 9.77
N PRO A 340 28.75 -13.27 10.61
CA PRO A 340 29.34 -14.55 10.21
C PRO A 340 28.31 -15.64 9.83
N MET A 341 27.09 -15.59 10.34
CA MET A 341 26.04 -16.55 10.02
C MET A 341 25.60 -16.49 8.54
N THR A 342 25.93 -15.40 7.84
CA THR A 342 25.61 -15.23 6.40
C THR A 342 26.67 -15.79 5.47
N ALA A 343 27.78 -16.36 6.00
CA ALA A 343 28.93 -16.80 5.20
C ALA A 343 28.59 -17.93 4.21
N ASP A 344 27.68 -18.82 4.60
CA ASP A 344 27.29 -19.97 3.77
C ASP A 344 26.07 -19.68 2.87
N ARG A 345 25.57 -18.45 2.88
CA ARG A 345 24.46 -18.04 2.01
C ARG A 345 24.89 -17.98 0.55
N MET A 346 23.97 -18.33 -0.34
CA MET A 346 24.18 -18.22 -1.78
C MET A 346 24.27 -16.74 -2.21
N THR A 347 23.50 -15.86 -1.58
CA THR A 347 23.42 -14.44 -1.95
C THR A 347 24.01 -13.48 -0.90
N GLY A 348 24.51 -14.00 0.24
CA GLY A 348 25.11 -13.20 1.31
C GLY A 348 24.14 -12.20 1.94
N ILE A 349 24.54 -10.92 2.05
CA ILE A 349 23.72 -9.82 2.61
C ILE A 349 23.24 -8.94 1.45
N VAL A 350 22.00 -9.10 1.02
CA VAL A 350 21.42 -8.39 -0.13
C VAL A 350 20.80 -7.04 0.20
N SER A 351 20.48 -6.79 1.50
CA SER A 351 20.01 -5.48 1.94
C SER A 351 21.12 -4.44 1.85
N ARG A 352 20.85 -3.32 1.17
CA ARG A 352 21.83 -2.21 1.09
C ARG A 352 22.15 -1.65 2.48
N GLY A 353 21.15 -1.36 3.29
CA GLY A 353 21.35 -0.91 4.66
C GLY A 353 22.03 -1.95 5.54
N GLY A 354 21.66 -3.21 5.39
CA GLY A 354 22.30 -4.33 6.08
C GLY A 354 23.77 -4.48 5.73
N SER A 355 24.13 -4.42 4.44
CA SER A 355 25.52 -4.53 4.00
C SER A 355 26.38 -3.34 4.42
N ILE A 356 25.83 -2.11 4.43
CA ILE A 356 26.50 -0.92 4.94
C ILE A 356 26.87 -1.11 6.41
N MET A 357 25.91 -1.52 7.24
CA MET A 357 26.14 -1.73 8.67
C MET A 357 27.05 -2.92 8.95
N ALA A 358 26.92 -4.01 8.20
CA ALA A 358 27.82 -5.15 8.32
C ALA A 358 29.28 -4.76 8.02
N LYS A 359 29.50 -3.99 6.95
CA LYS A 359 30.83 -3.46 6.60
C LYS A 359 31.38 -2.55 7.70
N TRP A 360 30.55 -1.65 8.24
CA TRP A 360 30.93 -0.79 9.35
C TRP A 360 31.35 -1.58 10.59
N CYS A 361 30.53 -2.54 11.02
CA CYS A 361 30.80 -3.38 12.18
C CYS A 361 32.13 -4.15 12.05
N LEU A 362 32.36 -4.73 10.87
CA LEU A 362 33.59 -5.49 10.60
C LEU A 362 34.82 -4.58 10.54
N ALA A 363 34.74 -3.42 9.92
CA ALA A 363 35.86 -2.47 9.80
C ALA A 363 36.29 -1.94 11.17
N HIS A 364 35.33 -1.69 12.05
CA HIS A 364 35.61 -1.13 13.38
C HIS A 364 35.78 -2.19 14.49
N HIS A 365 35.46 -3.47 14.20
CA HIS A 365 35.36 -4.53 15.22
C HIS A 365 34.46 -4.12 16.40
N LYS A 366 33.31 -3.49 16.10
CA LYS A 366 32.35 -2.95 17.09
C LYS A 366 30.94 -3.35 16.74
N GLU A 367 30.09 -3.36 17.77
CA GLU A 367 28.65 -3.49 17.60
C GLU A 367 28.10 -2.29 16.84
N SER A 368 26.99 -2.52 16.12
CA SER A 368 26.27 -1.49 15.37
C SER A 368 25.87 -0.32 16.26
N PHE A 369 26.24 0.91 15.88
CA PHE A 369 25.78 2.10 16.61
C PHE A 369 24.26 2.29 16.53
N LEU A 370 23.58 1.73 15.50
CA LEU A 370 22.12 1.74 15.42
C LEU A 370 21.50 0.92 16.55
N TYR A 371 22.15 -0.17 16.95
CA TYR A 371 21.72 -0.99 18.08
C TYR A 371 22.09 -0.33 19.42
N GLU A 372 23.34 0.12 19.58
CA GLU A 372 23.83 0.70 20.83
C GLU A 372 23.17 2.03 21.21
N ARG A 373 22.72 2.82 20.21
CA ARG A 373 22.09 4.14 20.38
C ARG A 373 20.57 4.12 20.15
N PHE A 374 19.96 2.95 20.25
CA PHE A 374 18.54 2.79 19.90
C PHE A 374 17.59 3.64 20.77
N ASP A 375 17.89 3.79 22.07
CA ASP A 375 17.12 4.68 22.95
C ASP A 375 17.19 6.15 22.50
N GLU A 376 18.37 6.61 22.05
CA GLU A 376 18.53 7.97 21.53
C GLU A 376 17.76 8.18 20.22
N ILE A 377 17.68 7.15 19.37
CA ILE A 377 16.82 7.17 18.18
C ILE A 377 15.35 7.30 18.60
N CYS A 378 14.89 6.54 19.58
CA CYS A 378 13.52 6.62 20.09
C CYS A 378 13.18 8.02 20.62
N GLU A 379 14.13 8.69 21.31
CA GLU A 379 13.93 10.07 21.78
C GLU A 379 13.69 11.06 20.63
N ILE A 380 14.40 10.90 19.51
CA ILE A 380 14.17 11.72 18.31
C ILE A 380 12.79 11.41 17.73
N MET A 381 12.45 10.13 17.56
CA MET A 381 11.24 9.71 16.86
C MET A 381 9.97 10.14 17.60
N LYS A 382 9.92 10.02 18.92
CA LYS A 382 8.75 10.46 19.71
C LYS A 382 8.53 11.97 19.70
N ALA A 383 9.57 12.76 19.40
CA ALA A 383 9.49 14.21 19.36
C ALA A 383 8.81 14.74 18.09
N TYR A 384 8.69 13.91 17.04
CA TYR A 384 8.13 14.29 15.75
C TYR A 384 7.00 13.35 15.27
N ASP A 385 6.64 12.31 16.03
CA ASP A 385 5.74 11.22 15.64
C ASP A 385 6.22 10.48 14.39
N VAL A 386 7.51 10.14 14.35
CA VAL A 386 8.06 9.27 13.33
C VAL A 386 7.93 7.81 13.78
N SER A 387 7.45 6.93 12.91
CA SER A 387 7.34 5.50 13.18
C SER A 387 8.61 4.74 12.76
N PHE A 388 8.93 3.65 13.45
CA PHE A 388 9.94 2.72 12.96
C PHE A 388 9.39 1.81 11.86
N SER A 389 10.20 1.63 10.81
CA SER A 389 10.27 0.43 10.01
C SER A 389 11.57 -0.27 10.40
N LEU A 390 11.51 -1.24 11.33
CA LEU A 390 12.73 -1.94 11.77
C LEU A 390 13.21 -2.85 10.64
N GLY A 391 14.32 -2.46 10.02
CA GLY A 391 14.81 -3.02 8.77
C GLY A 391 15.35 -4.45 8.91
N ASP A 392 15.02 -5.30 7.97
CA ASP A 392 15.49 -6.67 7.84
C ASP A 392 16.83 -6.73 7.04
N GLY A 393 17.88 -6.20 7.62
CA GLY A 393 19.20 -6.11 6.98
C GLY A 393 19.81 -7.47 6.63
N LEU A 394 19.39 -8.54 7.30
CA LEU A 394 19.82 -9.92 7.05
C LEU A 394 18.72 -10.77 6.37
N ARG A 395 17.76 -10.14 5.67
CA ARG A 395 16.77 -10.88 4.89
C ARG A 395 17.42 -11.76 3.82
N PRO A 396 16.81 -12.92 3.48
CA PRO A 396 17.31 -13.78 2.41
C PRO A 396 17.16 -13.10 1.05
N GLY A 397 18.15 -13.31 0.19
CA GLY A 397 18.17 -12.81 -1.20
C GLY A 397 17.88 -13.90 -2.23
N SER A 398 17.59 -15.12 -1.78
CA SER A 398 17.19 -16.24 -2.61
C SER A 398 16.34 -17.23 -1.82
N GLY A 399 15.57 -18.06 -2.50
CA GLY A 399 14.81 -19.13 -1.88
C GLY A 399 15.70 -20.15 -1.14
N TYR A 400 16.97 -20.27 -1.52
CA TYR A 400 17.95 -21.12 -0.84
C TYR A 400 18.29 -20.64 0.58
N ASP A 401 18.38 -19.32 0.76
CA ASP A 401 18.78 -18.68 2.01
C ASP A 401 17.59 -18.44 2.98
N ALA A 402 16.36 -18.76 2.53
CA ALA A 402 15.15 -18.48 3.29
C ALA A 402 15.07 -19.19 4.64
N ASN A 403 14.60 -18.49 5.67
CA ASN A 403 14.39 -18.99 7.02
C ASN A 403 15.67 -19.53 7.67
N ASP A 404 16.82 -18.98 7.34
CA ASP A 404 18.09 -19.36 7.95
C ASP A 404 18.29 -18.75 9.35
N GLU A 405 19.37 -19.17 10.01
CA GLU A 405 19.71 -18.74 11.36
C GLU A 405 19.95 -17.21 11.44
N ALA A 406 20.61 -16.62 10.43
CA ALA A 406 20.88 -15.19 10.39
C ALA A 406 19.60 -14.36 10.33
N GLN A 407 18.65 -14.74 9.47
CA GLN A 407 17.35 -14.08 9.36
C GLN A 407 16.59 -14.10 10.69
N PHE A 408 16.51 -15.25 11.34
CA PHE A 408 15.73 -15.36 12.57
C PHE A 408 16.46 -14.80 13.80
N ALA A 409 17.79 -14.76 13.82
CA ALA A 409 18.54 -14.05 14.86
C ALA A 409 18.27 -12.54 14.80
N GLU A 410 18.24 -11.96 13.59
CA GLU A 410 17.82 -10.57 13.39
C GLU A 410 16.37 -10.37 13.81
N LEU A 411 15.43 -11.20 13.35
CA LEU A 411 14.00 -11.06 13.69
C LEU A 411 13.76 -11.04 15.21
N LYS A 412 14.43 -11.90 15.98
CA LYS A 412 14.36 -11.88 17.45
C LYS A 412 14.86 -10.57 18.03
N THR A 413 15.97 -10.06 17.53
CA THR A 413 16.51 -8.75 17.94
C THR A 413 15.53 -7.61 17.61
N LEU A 414 14.88 -7.64 16.43
CA LEU A 414 13.85 -6.66 16.09
C LEU A 414 12.66 -6.70 17.06
N GLY A 415 12.29 -7.90 17.54
CA GLY A 415 11.29 -8.05 18.59
C GLY A 415 11.71 -7.44 19.93
N GLU A 416 12.97 -7.62 20.34
CA GLU A 416 13.53 -6.99 21.55
C GLU A 416 13.54 -5.46 21.42
N LEU A 417 13.97 -4.93 20.28
CA LEU A 417 14.00 -3.50 20.00
C LEU A 417 12.59 -2.89 19.92
N THR A 418 11.61 -3.66 19.47
CA THR A 418 10.19 -3.26 19.51
C THR A 418 9.75 -2.98 20.94
N GLN A 419 10.12 -3.82 21.90
CA GLN A 419 9.80 -3.58 23.31
C GLN A 419 10.51 -2.33 23.86
N VAL A 420 11.72 -2.02 23.40
CA VAL A 420 12.41 -0.78 23.77
C VAL A 420 11.66 0.43 23.21
N ALA A 421 11.34 0.44 21.92
CA ALA A 421 10.59 1.54 21.29
C ALA A 421 9.23 1.79 21.95
N TRP A 422 8.52 0.72 22.32
CA TRP A 422 7.23 0.82 23.00
C TRP A 422 7.32 1.38 24.42
N LYS A 423 8.47 1.28 25.12
CA LYS A 423 8.69 1.99 26.40
C LYS A 423 8.75 3.51 26.21
N HIS A 424 9.16 3.94 25.02
CA HIS A 424 9.15 5.35 24.62
C HIS A 424 7.83 5.79 23.95
N ASP A 425 6.82 4.92 23.87
CA ASP A 425 5.59 5.11 23.11
C ASP A 425 5.84 5.41 21.62
N VAL A 426 6.88 4.85 21.02
CA VAL A 426 7.16 4.98 19.59
C VAL A 426 6.55 3.83 18.81
N GLN A 427 5.84 4.16 17.73
CA GLN A 427 5.19 3.19 16.86
C GLN A 427 6.22 2.38 16.07
N VAL A 428 5.98 1.08 15.91
CA VAL A 428 6.89 0.15 15.23
C VAL A 428 6.14 -0.72 14.24
N MET A 429 6.67 -0.85 13.03
CA MET A 429 6.46 -1.98 12.13
C MET A 429 7.78 -2.69 11.87
N ILE A 430 7.73 -3.97 11.53
CA ILE A 430 8.88 -4.84 11.30
C ILE A 430 8.99 -5.10 9.80
N GLU A 431 10.17 -4.91 9.21
CA GLU A 431 10.43 -5.38 7.85
C GLU A 431 10.64 -6.88 7.79
N GLY A 432 10.31 -7.48 6.67
CA GLY A 432 10.36 -8.92 6.49
C GLY A 432 10.82 -9.36 5.10
N PRO A 433 10.97 -10.68 4.89
CA PRO A 433 11.81 -11.26 3.85
C PRO A 433 11.31 -10.97 2.44
N GLY A 434 12.29 -10.93 1.50
CA GLY A 434 12.06 -10.76 0.08
C GLY A 434 11.97 -12.07 -0.71
N HIS A 435 12.56 -13.17 -0.24
CA HIS A 435 12.59 -14.46 -0.94
C HIS A 435 12.24 -15.58 0.04
N VAL A 436 11.04 -16.18 -0.11
CA VAL A 436 10.61 -17.30 0.74
C VAL A 436 9.76 -18.27 -0.09
N PRO A 437 10.17 -19.52 -0.25
CA PRO A 437 9.36 -20.56 -0.88
C PRO A 437 8.00 -20.73 -0.19
N MET A 438 6.96 -21.03 -0.97
CA MET A 438 5.56 -21.02 -0.50
C MET A 438 5.33 -21.79 0.81
N GLN A 439 5.95 -22.97 0.96
CA GLN A 439 5.76 -23.84 2.12
C GLN A 439 6.34 -23.25 3.42
N MET A 440 7.25 -22.27 3.34
CA MET A 440 7.92 -21.65 4.48
C MET A 440 7.29 -20.31 4.91
N ILE A 441 6.38 -19.75 4.11
CA ILE A 441 5.78 -18.42 4.33
C ILE A 441 4.98 -18.39 5.64
N LYS A 442 4.21 -19.45 5.92
CA LYS A 442 3.39 -19.50 7.13
C LYS A 442 4.25 -19.49 8.39
N GLU A 443 5.29 -20.32 8.44
CA GLU A 443 6.25 -20.37 9.55
C GLU A 443 6.91 -19.00 9.78
N ASN A 444 7.34 -18.36 8.70
CA ASN A 444 7.95 -17.03 8.76
C ASN A 444 7.01 -16.01 9.44
N MET A 445 5.72 -15.99 9.04
CA MET A 445 4.72 -15.11 9.64
C MET A 445 4.44 -15.46 11.12
N GLU A 446 4.33 -16.75 11.46
CA GLU A 446 4.07 -17.20 12.83
C GLU A 446 5.21 -16.79 13.77
N LEU A 447 6.46 -16.95 13.34
CA LEU A 447 7.65 -16.53 14.11
C LEU A 447 7.70 -15.00 14.28
N GLN A 448 7.31 -14.24 13.26
CA GLN A 448 7.23 -12.79 13.41
C GLN A 448 6.18 -12.37 14.44
N LEU A 449 4.99 -12.96 14.40
CA LEU A 449 3.93 -12.66 15.38
C LEU A 449 4.36 -12.98 16.80
N GLU A 450 5.07 -14.12 16.98
CA GLU A 450 5.57 -14.56 18.29
C GLU A 450 6.67 -13.63 18.80
N HIS A 451 7.73 -13.45 18.02
CA HIS A 451 8.92 -12.73 18.48
C HIS A 451 8.74 -11.21 18.50
N CYS A 452 7.93 -10.67 17.58
CA CYS A 452 7.71 -9.21 17.47
C CYS A 452 6.39 -8.76 18.09
N HIS A 453 5.76 -9.58 18.95
CA HIS A 453 4.62 -9.21 19.80
C HIS A 453 3.42 -8.64 19.02
N GLU A 454 3.15 -9.21 17.85
CA GLU A 454 2.08 -8.79 16.94
C GLU A 454 2.26 -7.38 16.31
N ALA A 455 3.43 -6.76 16.41
CA ALA A 455 3.74 -5.55 15.67
C ALA A 455 3.50 -5.75 14.16
N PRO A 456 3.01 -4.74 13.42
CA PRO A 456 2.73 -4.87 12.00
C PRO A 456 3.95 -5.39 11.22
N PHE A 457 3.73 -6.37 10.34
CA PHE A 457 4.76 -6.89 9.45
C PHE A 457 4.67 -6.20 8.09
N TYR A 458 5.81 -5.77 7.56
CA TYR A 458 5.99 -5.14 6.26
C TYR A 458 6.97 -5.96 5.44
N THR A 459 6.50 -6.63 4.38
CA THR A 459 7.29 -7.62 3.64
C THR A 459 7.57 -7.20 2.21
N LEU A 460 8.76 -7.53 1.71
CA LEU A 460 9.14 -7.37 0.31
C LEU A 460 8.70 -8.61 -0.48
N GLY A 461 7.46 -8.68 -0.91
CA GLY A 461 6.88 -9.87 -1.51
C GLY A 461 6.25 -10.79 -0.45
N PRO A 462 6.77 -12.01 -0.24
CA PRO A 462 8.04 -12.56 -0.75
C PRO A 462 7.95 -13.21 -2.15
N LEU A 463 9.06 -13.21 -2.87
CA LEU A 463 9.24 -14.00 -4.09
C LEU A 463 9.24 -15.49 -3.74
N THR A 464 8.34 -16.26 -4.34
CA THR A 464 8.17 -17.69 -4.03
C THR A 464 9.11 -18.60 -4.81
N THR A 465 9.78 -18.05 -5.81
CA THR A 465 10.78 -18.72 -6.66
C THR A 465 11.64 -17.66 -7.35
N ASP A 466 12.89 -18.05 -7.69
CA ASP A 466 13.90 -17.15 -8.28
C ASP A 466 14.04 -17.35 -9.81
N ILE A 467 13.21 -18.22 -10.41
CA ILE A 467 13.39 -18.67 -11.80
C ILE A 467 12.88 -17.67 -12.86
N ALA A 468 12.26 -16.59 -12.48
CA ALA A 468 11.48 -15.77 -13.40
C ALA A 468 11.94 -14.29 -13.49
N PRO A 469 13.20 -14.00 -13.89
CA PRO A 469 13.64 -12.63 -14.13
C PRO A 469 12.72 -11.92 -15.15
N GLY A 470 12.30 -10.69 -14.83
CA GLY A 470 11.32 -9.93 -15.63
C GLY A 470 9.87 -10.22 -15.27
N TYR A 471 9.61 -11.22 -14.43
CA TYR A 471 8.29 -11.58 -13.88
C TYR A 471 8.29 -11.62 -12.35
N ASP A 472 9.26 -11.00 -11.72
CA ASP A 472 9.39 -10.99 -10.26
C ASP A 472 8.18 -10.40 -9.54
N HIS A 473 7.45 -9.47 -10.16
CA HIS A 473 6.18 -8.95 -9.67
C HIS A 473 5.10 -10.06 -9.57
N ILE A 474 5.12 -11.07 -10.44
CA ILE A 474 4.18 -12.20 -10.40
C ILE A 474 4.59 -13.18 -9.30
N THR A 475 5.86 -13.61 -9.27
CA THR A 475 6.35 -14.57 -8.26
C THR A 475 6.22 -14.03 -6.85
N SER A 476 6.48 -12.74 -6.66
CA SER A 476 6.30 -12.06 -5.38
C SER A 476 4.83 -11.78 -5.06
N GLY A 477 4.00 -11.50 -6.06
CA GLY A 477 2.55 -11.33 -5.88
C GLY A 477 1.88 -12.57 -5.31
N ILE A 478 2.33 -13.77 -5.69
CA ILE A 478 1.89 -15.05 -5.10
C ILE A 478 2.21 -15.08 -3.60
N GLY A 479 3.45 -14.82 -3.24
CA GLY A 479 3.89 -14.82 -1.84
C GLY A 479 3.26 -13.70 -1.02
N ALA A 480 3.10 -12.52 -1.63
CA ALA A 480 2.44 -11.38 -1.00
C ALA A 480 0.98 -11.68 -0.62
N ALA A 481 0.23 -12.35 -1.50
CA ALA A 481 -1.14 -12.77 -1.19
C ALA A 481 -1.18 -13.78 -0.03
N LEU A 482 -0.26 -14.74 -0.01
CA LEU A 482 -0.17 -15.74 1.06
C LEU A 482 0.22 -15.12 2.40
N ILE A 483 1.31 -14.35 2.44
CA ILE A 483 1.78 -13.76 3.70
C ILE A 483 0.82 -12.69 4.22
N GLY A 484 0.17 -11.94 3.31
CA GLY A 484 -0.90 -11.00 3.64
C GLY A 484 -2.10 -11.69 4.28
N TRP A 485 -2.50 -12.85 3.77
CA TRP A 485 -3.54 -13.69 4.38
C TRP A 485 -3.13 -14.14 5.78
N TYR A 486 -1.88 -14.55 5.98
CA TYR A 486 -1.38 -15.00 7.28
C TYR A 486 -1.17 -13.87 8.28
N GLY A 487 -1.12 -12.58 7.87
CA GLY A 487 -1.09 -11.49 8.81
C GLY A 487 -0.21 -10.28 8.47
N THR A 488 0.56 -10.32 7.39
CA THR A 488 1.32 -9.14 6.94
C THR A 488 0.37 -7.95 6.74
N ALA A 489 0.78 -6.81 7.26
CA ALA A 489 -0.03 -5.59 7.28
C ALA A 489 0.25 -4.66 6.10
N MET A 490 1.48 -4.67 5.59
CA MET A 490 1.89 -3.88 4.43
C MET A 490 2.82 -4.69 3.54
N LEU A 491 2.70 -4.51 2.24
CA LEU A 491 3.46 -5.19 1.21
C LEU A 491 4.29 -4.16 0.45
N CYS A 492 5.60 -4.35 0.38
CA CYS A 492 6.46 -3.61 -0.54
C CYS A 492 6.27 -4.14 -1.95
N TYR A 493 5.92 -3.27 -2.89
CA TYR A 493 5.72 -3.70 -4.26
C TYR A 493 7.04 -4.14 -4.91
N VAL A 494 6.92 -5.04 -5.87
CA VAL A 494 7.99 -5.49 -6.77
C VAL A 494 7.55 -5.20 -8.19
N THR A 495 8.47 -4.71 -9.02
CA THR A 495 8.20 -4.41 -10.43
C THR A 495 8.75 -5.50 -11.35
N PRO A 496 8.35 -5.55 -12.64
CA PRO A 496 8.98 -6.44 -13.61
C PRO A 496 10.50 -6.23 -13.78
N LYS A 497 11.00 -5.07 -13.33
CA LYS A 497 12.42 -4.68 -13.42
C LYS A 497 13.24 -5.03 -12.17
N GLU A 498 12.64 -5.69 -11.17
CA GLU A 498 13.38 -6.12 -9.98
C GLU A 498 14.62 -6.94 -10.41
N HIS A 499 15.74 -6.71 -9.73
CA HIS A 499 17.06 -7.29 -10.05
C HIS A 499 17.65 -6.97 -11.45
N LEU A 500 16.92 -6.24 -12.33
CA LEU A 500 17.31 -5.99 -13.70
C LEU A 500 17.59 -4.52 -14.03
N GLY A 501 16.89 -3.58 -13.40
CA GLY A 501 17.06 -2.17 -13.71
C GLY A 501 16.03 -1.24 -13.09
N LEU A 502 16.10 0.05 -13.42
CA LEU A 502 15.16 1.05 -12.91
C LEU A 502 13.80 0.92 -13.62
N PRO A 503 12.68 0.90 -12.87
CA PRO A 503 11.35 0.81 -13.45
C PRO A 503 10.93 2.12 -14.12
N ASN A 504 10.24 2.01 -15.25
CA ASN A 504 9.51 3.11 -15.87
C ASN A 504 8.06 3.18 -15.35
N LYS A 505 7.25 4.15 -15.84
CA LYS A 505 5.85 4.31 -15.40
C LYS A 505 4.99 3.05 -15.59
N LYS A 506 5.19 2.31 -16.71
CA LYS A 506 4.45 1.07 -16.95
C LYS A 506 4.84 0.00 -15.94
N ASP A 507 6.14 -0.17 -15.69
CA ASP A 507 6.64 -1.15 -14.73
C ASP A 507 6.12 -0.85 -13.30
N VAL A 508 6.07 0.43 -12.91
CA VAL A 508 5.50 0.88 -11.64
C VAL A 508 4.00 0.54 -11.56
N LYS A 509 3.23 0.84 -12.61
CA LYS A 509 1.81 0.48 -12.68
C LYS A 509 1.61 -1.02 -12.55
N ASP A 510 2.34 -1.82 -13.32
CA ASP A 510 2.23 -3.28 -13.32
C ASP A 510 2.54 -3.86 -11.92
N GLY A 511 3.57 -3.34 -11.27
CA GLY A 511 3.92 -3.72 -9.90
C GLY A 511 2.83 -3.36 -8.88
N ILE A 512 2.35 -2.12 -8.88
CA ILE A 512 1.32 -1.67 -7.94
C ILE A 512 0.01 -2.45 -8.15
N ILE A 513 -0.43 -2.63 -9.39
CA ILE A 513 -1.65 -3.40 -9.69
C ILE A 513 -1.52 -4.84 -9.22
N THR A 514 -0.37 -5.49 -9.46
CA THR A 514 -0.10 -6.85 -8.97
C THR A 514 -0.26 -6.92 -7.44
N TYR A 515 0.31 -5.95 -6.73
CA TYR A 515 0.25 -5.92 -5.28
C TYR A 515 -1.11 -5.51 -4.73
N LYS A 516 -1.87 -4.67 -5.43
CA LYS A 516 -3.29 -4.42 -5.09
C LYS A 516 -4.14 -5.68 -5.24
N ILE A 517 -3.87 -6.51 -6.26
CA ILE A 517 -4.52 -7.81 -6.42
C ILE A 517 -4.15 -8.73 -5.25
N ALA A 518 -2.87 -8.81 -4.89
CA ALA A 518 -2.41 -9.64 -3.77
C ALA A 518 -3.01 -9.19 -2.43
N ALA A 519 -3.00 -7.89 -2.14
CA ALA A 519 -3.59 -7.30 -0.94
C ALA A 519 -5.11 -7.56 -0.86
N HIS A 520 -5.81 -7.37 -1.97
CA HIS A 520 -7.25 -7.62 -2.03
C HIS A 520 -7.60 -9.11 -1.84
N ALA A 521 -6.84 -10.02 -2.47
CA ALA A 521 -6.99 -11.46 -2.25
C ALA A 521 -6.74 -11.86 -0.79
N ALA A 522 -5.76 -11.26 -0.14
CA ALA A 522 -5.51 -11.46 1.28
C ALA A 522 -6.66 -10.95 2.16
N ASP A 523 -7.22 -9.77 1.87
CA ASP A 523 -8.37 -9.22 2.59
C ASP A 523 -9.63 -10.08 2.45
N LEU A 524 -9.88 -10.63 1.26
CA LEU A 524 -10.94 -11.62 1.03
C LEU A 524 -10.72 -12.88 1.87
N ALA A 525 -9.50 -13.43 1.85
CA ALA A 525 -9.15 -14.64 2.58
C ALA A 525 -9.23 -14.46 4.11
N LYS A 526 -8.90 -13.27 4.62
CA LYS A 526 -9.09 -12.90 6.04
C LYS A 526 -10.56 -12.72 6.41
N GLY A 527 -11.46 -12.54 5.45
CA GLY A 527 -12.85 -12.18 5.69
C GLY A 527 -13.04 -10.74 6.17
N HIS A 528 -12.16 -9.83 5.73
CA HIS A 528 -12.26 -8.41 6.09
C HIS A 528 -13.62 -7.83 5.68
N PRO A 529 -14.32 -7.06 6.53
CA PRO A 529 -15.66 -6.59 6.24
C PRO A 529 -15.76 -5.84 4.91
N GLY A 530 -16.70 -6.27 4.07
CA GLY A 530 -16.97 -5.65 2.78
C GLY A 530 -15.91 -5.89 1.70
N ALA A 531 -14.90 -6.72 1.91
CA ALA A 531 -13.88 -6.99 0.89
C ALA A 531 -14.50 -7.51 -0.42
N ALA A 532 -15.54 -8.35 -0.34
CA ALA A 532 -16.19 -8.98 -1.50
C ALA A 532 -17.13 -8.04 -2.29
N ILE A 533 -17.49 -6.86 -1.79
CA ILE A 533 -18.52 -6.01 -2.43
C ILE A 533 -18.16 -5.63 -3.87
N ARG A 534 -16.93 -5.26 -4.12
CA ARG A 534 -16.43 -4.88 -5.44
C ARG A 534 -16.33 -6.08 -6.37
N ASP A 535 -15.84 -7.23 -5.89
CA ASP A 535 -15.78 -8.49 -6.63
C ASP A 535 -17.15 -8.97 -7.06
N ASN A 536 -18.12 -8.94 -6.14
CA ASN A 536 -19.48 -9.37 -6.42
C ASN A 536 -20.16 -8.45 -7.45
N ALA A 537 -19.94 -7.13 -7.34
CA ALA A 537 -20.45 -6.17 -8.32
C ALA A 537 -19.81 -6.39 -9.70
N LEU A 538 -18.49 -6.59 -9.78
CA LEU A 538 -17.78 -6.88 -11.02
C LEU A 538 -18.25 -8.21 -11.64
N SER A 539 -18.40 -9.26 -10.83
CA SER A 539 -18.88 -10.56 -11.29
C SER A 539 -20.30 -10.48 -11.86
N LYS A 540 -21.17 -9.68 -11.22
CA LYS A 540 -22.51 -9.41 -11.75
C LYS A 540 -22.45 -8.63 -13.06
N ALA A 541 -21.64 -7.57 -13.14
CA ALA A 541 -21.47 -6.79 -14.35
C ALA A 541 -20.94 -7.63 -15.52
N ARG A 542 -19.97 -8.52 -15.23
CA ARG A 542 -19.43 -9.48 -16.22
C ARG A 542 -20.48 -10.45 -16.72
N PHE A 543 -21.28 -11.01 -15.86
CA PHE A 543 -22.35 -11.93 -16.25
C PHE A 543 -23.42 -11.25 -17.13
N GLU A 544 -23.72 -9.98 -16.84
CA GLU A 544 -24.72 -9.17 -17.54
C GLU A 544 -24.17 -8.46 -18.79
N PHE A 545 -22.91 -8.67 -19.15
CA PHE A 545 -22.21 -8.01 -20.26
C PHE A 545 -22.25 -6.48 -20.20
N ARG A 546 -22.26 -5.93 -19.00
CA ARG A 546 -22.12 -4.50 -18.74
C ARG A 546 -20.63 -4.14 -18.77
N TRP A 547 -20.06 -4.03 -19.97
CA TRP A 547 -18.62 -3.97 -20.21
C TRP A 547 -17.96 -2.77 -19.52
N ASP A 548 -18.51 -1.57 -19.68
CA ASP A 548 -17.96 -0.38 -19.03
C ASP A 548 -17.94 -0.50 -17.50
N ASP A 549 -19.00 -1.09 -16.91
CA ASP A 549 -19.04 -1.36 -15.48
C ASP A 549 -17.98 -2.39 -15.07
N GLN A 550 -17.80 -3.45 -15.88
CA GLN A 550 -16.77 -4.46 -15.63
C GLN A 550 -15.37 -3.83 -15.64
N PHE A 551 -15.07 -2.90 -16.56
CA PHE A 551 -13.80 -2.19 -16.61
C PHE A 551 -13.64 -1.26 -15.41
N ASN A 552 -14.61 -0.41 -15.13
CA ASN A 552 -14.58 0.59 -14.07
C ASN A 552 -14.53 -0.03 -12.67
N LEU A 553 -15.12 -1.19 -12.46
CA LEU A 553 -15.03 -1.97 -11.22
C LEU A 553 -13.67 -2.69 -11.09
N GLY A 554 -12.91 -2.86 -12.17
CA GLY A 554 -11.57 -3.43 -12.16
C GLY A 554 -10.54 -2.52 -11.51
N LEU A 555 -9.42 -3.08 -11.07
CA LEU A 555 -8.30 -2.30 -10.51
C LEU A 555 -7.55 -1.53 -11.61
N ASP A 556 -7.58 -2.01 -12.85
CA ASP A 556 -6.98 -1.38 -14.03
C ASP A 556 -8.01 -1.33 -15.16
N PRO A 557 -8.89 -0.32 -15.16
CA PRO A 557 -9.91 -0.18 -16.19
C PRO A 557 -9.33 0.06 -17.59
N ASP A 558 -8.20 0.77 -17.68
CA ASP A 558 -7.59 1.12 -18.96
C ASP A 558 -7.10 -0.13 -19.69
N THR A 559 -6.34 -1.00 -19.02
CA THR A 559 -5.85 -2.26 -19.59
C THR A 559 -6.99 -3.23 -19.89
N ALA A 560 -8.01 -3.30 -19.02
CA ALA A 560 -9.16 -4.16 -19.25
C ALA A 560 -9.92 -3.75 -20.52
N LYS A 561 -10.13 -2.46 -20.74
CA LYS A 561 -10.76 -1.91 -21.94
C LYS A 561 -9.91 -2.12 -23.18
N GLU A 562 -8.61 -1.85 -23.11
CA GLU A 562 -7.67 -2.06 -24.21
C GLU A 562 -7.72 -3.51 -24.73
N PHE A 563 -7.58 -4.48 -23.84
CA PHE A 563 -7.61 -5.91 -24.18
C PHE A 563 -8.95 -6.37 -24.75
N HIS A 564 -10.05 -5.82 -24.22
CA HIS A 564 -11.38 -6.12 -24.77
C HIS A 564 -11.55 -5.56 -26.19
N ASP A 565 -11.15 -4.32 -26.40
CA ASP A 565 -11.38 -3.58 -27.66
C ASP A 565 -10.40 -4.01 -28.78
N GLU A 566 -9.19 -4.44 -28.44
CA GLU A 566 -8.15 -4.85 -29.40
C GLU A 566 -8.64 -5.91 -30.38
N THR A 567 -9.44 -6.85 -29.93
CA THR A 567 -9.93 -8.00 -30.71
C THR A 567 -11.30 -7.77 -31.34
N LEU A 568 -11.91 -6.61 -31.15
CA LEU A 568 -13.27 -6.29 -31.62
C LEU A 568 -13.25 -5.09 -32.58
N PRO A 569 -13.13 -5.32 -33.90
CA PRO A 569 -12.85 -4.27 -34.89
C PRO A 569 -14.02 -3.30 -35.14
N LYS A 570 -15.25 -3.60 -34.67
CA LYS A 570 -16.44 -2.77 -34.86
C LYS A 570 -17.00 -2.34 -33.51
N ASP A 571 -17.39 -1.07 -33.37
CA ASP A 571 -17.96 -0.54 -32.12
C ASP A 571 -19.23 -1.28 -31.68
N SER A 572 -20.05 -1.74 -32.62
CA SER A 572 -21.22 -2.56 -32.31
C SER A 572 -20.88 -3.92 -31.67
N MET A 573 -19.67 -4.43 -31.90
CA MET A 573 -19.21 -5.68 -31.29
C MET A 573 -18.68 -5.45 -29.87
N LYS A 574 -18.20 -4.26 -29.56
CA LYS A 574 -17.68 -3.89 -28.22
C LYS A 574 -18.78 -3.84 -27.15
N VAL A 575 -20.03 -3.68 -27.54
CA VAL A 575 -21.21 -3.69 -26.66
C VAL A 575 -22.02 -4.98 -26.73
N ALA A 576 -21.52 -5.99 -27.46
CA ALA A 576 -22.22 -7.25 -27.66
C ALA A 576 -22.23 -8.12 -26.40
N HIS A 577 -23.21 -9.02 -26.32
CA HIS A 577 -23.35 -9.98 -25.21
C HIS A 577 -22.43 -11.22 -25.40
N PHE A 578 -21.21 -11.01 -25.82
CA PHE A 578 -20.13 -12.01 -25.92
C PHE A 578 -18.79 -11.28 -26.07
N CYS A 579 -17.69 -11.95 -25.76
CA CYS A 579 -16.32 -11.48 -26.08
C CYS A 579 -15.73 -12.29 -27.23
N SER A 580 -14.61 -11.84 -27.77
CA SER A 580 -13.89 -12.50 -28.87
C SER A 580 -13.44 -13.92 -28.52
N MET A 581 -13.23 -14.23 -27.23
CA MET A 581 -12.75 -15.54 -26.78
C MET A 581 -13.74 -16.68 -27.11
N CYS A 582 -15.03 -16.50 -26.78
CA CYS A 582 -16.05 -17.53 -26.99
C CYS A 582 -16.89 -17.30 -28.27
N GLY A 583 -16.98 -16.05 -28.73
CA GLY A 583 -17.88 -15.67 -29.81
C GLY A 583 -19.37 -15.78 -29.42
N PRO A 584 -20.29 -15.52 -30.39
CA PRO A 584 -21.70 -15.35 -30.08
C PRO A 584 -22.44 -16.66 -29.71
N HIS A 585 -21.88 -17.84 -30.05
CA HIS A 585 -22.59 -19.12 -29.90
C HIS A 585 -22.07 -20.02 -28.79
N PHE A 586 -20.89 -19.73 -28.24
CA PHE A 586 -20.22 -20.58 -27.25
C PHE A 586 -20.00 -19.90 -25.87
N CYS A 587 -20.53 -18.71 -25.69
CA CYS A 587 -20.42 -18.02 -24.41
C CYS A 587 -21.32 -18.68 -23.36
N SER A 588 -20.72 -19.30 -22.34
CA SER A 588 -21.46 -19.99 -21.27
C SER A 588 -22.37 -19.05 -20.49
N MET A 589 -21.98 -17.80 -20.27
CA MET A 589 -22.83 -16.81 -19.59
C MET A 589 -24.09 -16.48 -20.40
N LYS A 590 -23.95 -16.30 -21.73
CA LYS A 590 -25.09 -16.10 -22.61
C LYS A 590 -26.00 -17.30 -22.62
N ILE A 591 -25.46 -18.51 -22.75
CA ILE A 591 -26.26 -19.75 -22.72
C ILE A 591 -27.00 -19.87 -21.37
N THR A 592 -26.36 -19.55 -20.26
CA THR A 592 -27.01 -19.55 -18.94
C THR A 592 -28.11 -18.50 -18.85
N GLN A 593 -27.90 -17.31 -19.43
CA GLN A 593 -28.97 -16.30 -19.49
C GLN A 593 -30.16 -16.77 -20.34
N ASP A 594 -29.91 -17.40 -21.48
CA ASP A 594 -30.96 -17.98 -22.31
C ASP A 594 -31.79 -19.04 -21.54
N VAL A 595 -31.15 -19.81 -20.64
CA VAL A 595 -31.84 -20.74 -19.73
C VAL A 595 -32.73 -20.01 -18.72
N ARG A 596 -32.27 -18.92 -18.17
CA ARG A 596 -33.04 -18.08 -17.24
C ARG A 596 -34.24 -17.44 -17.89
N ASP A 597 -34.05 -16.91 -19.09
CA ASP A 597 -35.10 -16.29 -19.88
C ASP A 597 -36.15 -17.33 -20.26
N TYR A 598 -35.74 -18.55 -20.64
CA TYR A 598 -36.67 -19.67 -20.87
C TYR A 598 -37.47 -20.02 -19.60
N ALA A 599 -36.80 -20.13 -18.43
CA ALA A 599 -37.50 -20.40 -17.17
C ALA A 599 -38.52 -19.32 -16.83
N ALA A 600 -38.17 -18.06 -17.02
CA ALA A 600 -39.06 -16.92 -16.81
C ALA A 600 -40.29 -16.98 -17.76
N SER A 601 -40.07 -17.32 -19.03
CA SER A 601 -41.15 -17.47 -20.02
C SER A 601 -42.15 -18.58 -19.66
N GLN A 602 -41.69 -19.61 -18.96
CA GLN A 602 -42.55 -20.71 -18.48
C GLN A 602 -43.22 -20.41 -17.13
N GLY A 603 -42.93 -19.25 -16.49
CA GLY A 603 -43.49 -18.88 -15.19
C GLY A 603 -43.02 -19.75 -14.03
N VAL A 604 -41.91 -20.46 -14.17
CA VAL A 604 -41.27 -21.29 -13.13
C VAL A 604 -40.02 -20.66 -12.59
N SER A 605 -39.60 -21.04 -11.36
CA SER A 605 -38.32 -20.58 -10.84
C SER A 605 -37.16 -21.17 -11.67
N GLU A 606 -36.02 -20.47 -11.72
CA GLU A 606 -34.79 -20.95 -12.38
C GLU A 606 -34.40 -22.35 -11.88
N LYS A 607 -34.53 -22.60 -10.58
CA LYS A 607 -34.28 -23.90 -9.95
C LYS A 607 -35.21 -24.98 -10.46
N ASP A 608 -36.52 -24.70 -10.48
CA ASP A 608 -37.53 -25.65 -10.91
C ASP A 608 -37.41 -25.94 -12.42
N ALA A 609 -37.05 -24.93 -13.23
CA ALA A 609 -36.80 -25.10 -14.66
C ALA A 609 -35.59 -26.00 -14.93
N LEU A 610 -34.51 -25.82 -14.18
CA LEU A 610 -33.31 -26.66 -14.25
C LEU A 610 -33.62 -28.10 -13.82
N GLU A 611 -34.30 -28.30 -12.70
CA GLU A 611 -34.72 -29.64 -12.24
C GLU A 611 -35.62 -30.34 -13.24
N LYS A 612 -36.62 -29.64 -13.79
CA LYS A 612 -37.52 -30.16 -14.81
C LYS A 612 -36.78 -30.48 -16.11
N GLY A 613 -35.90 -29.59 -16.58
CA GLY A 613 -35.09 -29.82 -17.77
C GLY A 613 -34.15 -31.02 -17.61
N MET A 614 -33.56 -31.20 -16.45
CA MET A 614 -32.73 -32.37 -16.13
C MET A 614 -33.56 -33.66 -16.11
N GLN A 615 -34.77 -33.63 -15.54
CA GLN A 615 -35.68 -34.78 -15.54
C GLN A 615 -36.14 -35.15 -16.97
N GLU A 616 -36.53 -34.17 -17.78
CA GLU A 616 -36.93 -34.38 -19.18
C GLU A 616 -35.78 -34.97 -20.00
N LYS A 617 -34.57 -34.45 -19.85
CA LYS A 617 -33.37 -34.97 -20.51
C LYS A 617 -32.98 -36.36 -20.02
N SER A 618 -33.12 -36.63 -18.74
CA SER A 618 -32.90 -37.96 -18.16
C SER A 618 -33.88 -38.99 -18.75
N ILE A 619 -35.16 -38.63 -18.89
CA ILE A 619 -36.17 -39.50 -19.50
C ILE A 619 -35.86 -39.73 -21.00
N GLU A 620 -35.45 -38.66 -21.72
CA GLU A 620 -35.07 -38.76 -23.13
C GLU A 620 -33.83 -39.66 -23.30
N PHE A 621 -32.84 -39.53 -22.43
CA PHE A 621 -31.64 -40.35 -22.42
C PHE A 621 -31.95 -41.84 -22.19
N VAL A 622 -32.79 -42.15 -21.21
CA VAL A 622 -33.23 -43.52 -20.95
C VAL A 622 -34.01 -44.10 -22.13
N LYS A 623 -34.89 -43.28 -22.76
CA LYS A 623 -35.65 -43.69 -23.95
C LYS A 623 -34.74 -43.96 -25.17
N LYS A 624 -33.60 -43.31 -25.26
CA LYS A 624 -32.60 -43.49 -26.32
C LYS A 624 -31.61 -44.64 -26.02
N GLY A 625 -31.85 -45.44 -25.00
CA GLY A 625 -31.04 -46.63 -24.69
C GLY A 625 -29.96 -46.44 -23.65
N ALA A 626 -29.93 -45.28 -22.96
CA ALA A 626 -28.97 -44.94 -21.91
C ALA A 626 -27.48 -45.00 -22.36
N GLU A 627 -27.19 -44.81 -23.63
CA GLU A 627 -25.84 -44.77 -24.18
C GLU A 627 -25.38 -43.31 -24.45
N VAL A 628 -24.17 -42.96 -23.95
CA VAL A 628 -23.57 -41.60 -24.13
C VAL A 628 -22.98 -41.45 -25.55
N TYR A 629 -22.61 -42.57 -26.18
CA TYR A 629 -22.02 -42.58 -27.53
C TYR A 629 -22.82 -43.52 -28.42
N HIS A 630 -23.44 -42.99 -29.45
CA HIS A 630 -23.97 -43.83 -30.52
C HIS A 630 -22.82 -44.16 -31.50
N ARG A 631 -22.57 -45.48 -31.72
CA ARG A 631 -21.76 -45.90 -32.86
C ARG A 631 -22.47 -45.49 -34.14
N GLN A 632 -21.82 -44.67 -34.98
CA GLN A 632 -22.27 -44.41 -36.35
C GLN A 632 -22.16 -45.68 -37.18
#